data_3aa5b292d4265501ae559d61ded9fcf8
#
_entry.id   3aa5b292d4265501ae559d61ded9fcf8
#
_cell.length_a   1.000
_cell.length_b   1.000
_cell.length_c   1.000
_cell.angle_alpha   90.00
_cell.angle_beta   90.00
_cell.angle_gamma   90.00
#
_symmetry.space_group_name_H-M   'P 1'
#
loop_
_entity.id
_entity.type
_entity.pdbx_description
1 polymer ?
#
loop_
_entity_poly.entity_id
_entity_poly.type
_entity_poly.pdbx_seq_one_letter_code
_entity_poly.pdbx_strand_id
1 'polypeptide(L)'
;ALLRAQHDGELPVGRAEIIAIEHPRIRWLIAAPTMRVPMSVAGTAHPFLAARAALRLVKQGHFAPGSGGEGHVSHAVTSLAMPGLGTGTGGVPPRVCAAQVRVAIEEVILGRVHRFPDLRAALAAHDCLVRGT
;
A
#
# COMPACT_ATOMS: atom_id res chain seq x y z
N ALA A 1 -10.09 16.14 6.62
CA ALA A 1 -10.65 15.94 7.97
C ALA A 1 -10.12 14.65 8.60
N LEU A 2 -10.27 13.46 7.97
CA LEU A 2 -9.87 12.15 8.53
C LEU A 2 -8.40 12.09 8.95
N LEU A 3 -7.47 12.46 8.07
CA LEU A 3 -6.03 12.41 8.36
C LEU A 3 -5.62 13.32 9.53
N ARG A 4 -6.26 14.48 9.67
CA ARG A 4 -6.00 15.36 10.82
C ARG A 4 -6.51 14.77 12.13
N ALA A 5 -7.65 14.09 12.09
CA ALA A 5 -8.27 13.55 13.30
C ALA A 5 -7.59 12.26 13.79
N GLN A 6 -7.01 11.46 12.89
CA GLN A 6 -6.53 10.12 13.23
C GLN A 6 -5.01 9.92 13.05
N HIS A 7 -4.33 10.81 12.33
CA HIS A 7 -2.92 10.68 11.97
C HIS A 7 -2.14 11.99 12.12
N ASP A 8 -2.59 12.91 12.97
CA ASP A 8 -1.95 14.23 13.18
C ASP A 8 -1.66 15.00 11.88
N GLY A 9 -2.47 14.72 10.84
CA GLY A 9 -2.37 15.37 9.53
C GLY A 9 -1.43 14.70 8.53
N GLU A 10 -0.71 13.64 8.93
CA GLU A 10 0.24 12.94 8.06
C GLU A 10 -0.03 11.43 8.05
N LEU A 11 -0.12 10.84 6.85
CA LEU A 11 -0.20 9.39 6.67
C LEU A 11 1.17 8.88 6.20
N PRO A 12 1.92 8.12 7.03
CA PRO A 12 3.25 7.65 6.66
C PRO A 12 3.22 6.52 5.64
N VAL A 13 4.33 6.34 4.91
CA VAL A 13 4.53 5.18 4.02
C VAL A 13 4.36 3.89 4.80
N GLY A 14 3.63 2.92 4.24
CA GLY A 14 3.29 1.67 4.92
C GLY A 14 1.99 1.71 5.72
N ARG A 15 1.30 2.85 5.72
CA ARG A 15 -0.07 3.01 6.21
C ARG A 15 -1.04 3.24 5.06
N ALA A 16 -2.31 2.93 5.27
CA ALA A 16 -3.38 3.21 4.33
C ALA A 16 -4.66 3.60 5.06
N GLU A 17 -5.41 4.52 4.47
CA GLU A 17 -6.74 4.93 4.94
C GLU A 17 -7.74 4.90 3.79
N ILE A 18 -9.01 4.61 4.10
CA ILE A 18 -10.09 4.56 3.13
C ILE A 18 -11.17 5.57 3.48
N ILE A 19 -11.69 6.25 2.46
CA ILE A 19 -12.81 7.19 2.61
C ILE A 19 -13.85 6.98 1.51
N ALA A 20 -15.10 7.26 1.83
CA ALA A 20 -16.16 7.39 0.84
C ALA A 20 -15.93 8.64 -0.01
N ILE A 21 -16.19 8.54 -1.29
CA ILE A 21 -16.14 9.66 -2.24
C ILE A 21 -17.41 9.75 -3.08
N GLU A 22 -17.76 10.96 -3.48
CA GLU A 22 -18.87 11.21 -4.42
C GLU A 22 -18.37 11.07 -5.86
N HIS A 23 -18.44 9.84 -6.38
CA HIS A 23 -18.06 9.56 -7.76
C HIS A 23 -19.01 8.50 -8.36
N PRO A 24 -19.46 8.64 -9.63
CA PRO A 24 -20.51 7.80 -10.20
C PRO A 24 -20.15 6.31 -10.31
N ARG A 25 -18.87 5.96 -10.34
CA ARG A 25 -18.39 4.57 -10.51
C ARG A 25 -17.45 4.07 -9.44
N ILE A 26 -16.92 4.97 -8.60
CA ILE A 26 -15.93 4.64 -7.56
C ILE A 26 -16.50 5.13 -6.24
N ARG A 27 -16.83 4.23 -5.35
CA ARG A 27 -17.39 4.56 -4.05
C ARG A 27 -16.33 4.90 -3.01
N TRP A 28 -15.16 4.28 -3.12
CA TRP A 28 -14.11 4.35 -2.13
C TRP A 28 -12.79 4.81 -2.73
N LEU A 29 -12.08 5.65 -2.01
CA LEU A 29 -10.71 6.05 -2.30
C LEU A 29 -9.80 5.57 -1.18
N ILE A 30 -8.70 4.90 -1.52
CA ILE A 30 -7.66 4.51 -0.58
C ILE A 30 -6.44 5.42 -0.77
N ALA A 31 -6.05 6.09 0.31
CA ALA A 31 -4.78 6.80 0.38
C ALA A 31 -3.71 5.84 0.92
N ALA A 32 -2.66 5.59 0.15
CA ALA A 32 -1.51 4.77 0.53
C ALA A 32 -0.23 5.47 0.00
N PRO A 33 0.39 6.34 0.79
CA PRO A 33 1.52 7.14 0.34
C PRO A 33 2.74 6.29 -0.03
N THR A 34 3.42 6.69 -1.10
CA THR A 34 4.73 6.13 -1.50
C THR A 34 5.90 7.02 -1.08
N MET A 35 5.62 8.25 -0.64
CA MET A 35 6.63 9.22 -0.22
C MET A 35 5.99 10.23 0.76
N ARG A 36 6.79 10.82 1.62
CA ARG A 36 6.34 11.86 2.55
C ARG A 36 6.15 13.21 1.87
N VAL A 37 7.09 13.56 0.98
CA VAL A 37 7.09 14.75 0.15
C VAL A 37 7.49 14.34 -1.27
N PRO A 38 7.20 15.12 -2.31
CA PRO A 38 7.64 14.82 -3.68
C PRO A 38 9.16 14.61 -3.73
N MET A 39 9.58 13.37 -3.99
CA MET A 39 10.99 12.97 -4.02
C MET A 39 11.17 11.67 -4.79
N SER A 40 12.40 11.35 -5.18
CA SER A 40 12.72 10.04 -5.72
C SER A 40 12.61 8.97 -4.65
N VAL A 41 11.94 7.89 -4.99
CA VAL A 41 11.86 6.65 -4.19
C VAL A 41 12.35 5.44 -4.97
N ALA A 42 13.07 5.69 -6.07
CA ALA A 42 13.80 4.66 -6.79
C ALA A 42 14.83 3.99 -5.85
N GLY A 43 14.98 2.69 -5.95
CA GLY A 43 15.87 1.94 -5.05
C GLY A 43 15.33 1.75 -3.63
N THR A 44 14.02 1.96 -3.42
CA THR A 44 13.36 1.71 -2.13
C THR A 44 12.28 0.63 -2.26
N ALA A 45 11.78 0.14 -1.12
CA ALA A 45 10.63 -0.76 -1.03
C ALA A 45 9.29 0.01 -0.87
N HIS A 46 9.24 1.31 -1.14
CA HIS A 46 8.04 2.12 -0.92
C HIS A 46 6.83 1.66 -1.72
N PRO A 47 6.93 1.26 -3.02
CA PRO A 47 5.80 0.69 -3.75
C PRO A 47 5.24 -0.58 -3.08
N PHE A 48 6.11 -1.46 -2.60
CA PHE A 48 5.70 -2.65 -1.84
C PHE A 48 4.96 -2.27 -0.56
N LEU A 49 5.50 -1.34 0.23
CA LEU A 49 4.90 -0.91 1.50
C LEU A 49 3.53 -0.27 1.30
N ALA A 50 3.37 0.57 0.27
CA ALA A 50 2.10 1.20 -0.05
C ALA A 50 1.07 0.17 -0.55
N ALA A 51 1.45 -0.71 -1.48
CA ALA A 51 0.60 -1.79 -1.95
C ALA A 51 0.16 -2.72 -0.81
N ARG A 52 1.11 -3.15 0.01
CA ARG A 52 0.85 -4.01 1.16
C ARG A 52 -0.12 -3.36 2.15
N ALA A 53 0.05 -2.08 2.44
CA ALA A 53 -0.84 -1.34 3.32
C ALA A 53 -2.28 -1.28 2.78
N ALA A 54 -2.45 -0.95 1.50
CA ALA A 54 -3.76 -0.91 0.85
C ALA A 54 -4.43 -2.29 0.83
N LEU A 55 -3.69 -3.35 0.47
CA LEU A 55 -4.20 -4.73 0.43
C LEU A 55 -4.59 -5.23 1.82
N ARG A 56 -3.78 -4.94 2.85
CA ARG A 56 -4.11 -5.31 4.24
C ARG A 56 -5.34 -4.58 4.75
N LEU A 57 -5.47 -3.29 4.43
CA LEU A 57 -6.66 -2.52 4.77
C LEU A 57 -7.92 -3.15 4.17
N VAL A 58 -7.88 -3.50 2.89
CA VAL A 58 -9.04 -4.15 2.22
C VAL A 58 -9.33 -5.52 2.79
N LYS A 59 -8.31 -6.36 3.03
CA LYS A 59 -8.52 -7.75 3.46
C LYS A 59 -8.97 -7.88 4.91
N GLN A 60 -8.42 -7.08 5.81
CA GLN A 60 -8.57 -7.26 7.26
C GLN A 60 -8.77 -5.97 8.05
N GLY A 61 -8.86 -4.82 7.36
CA GLY A 61 -9.05 -3.53 8.00
C GLY A 61 -10.51 -3.24 8.33
N HIS A 62 -10.69 -2.20 9.14
CA HIS A 62 -11.98 -1.64 9.50
C HIS A 62 -12.06 -0.20 9.01
N PHE A 63 -13.27 0.24 8.73
CA PHE A 63 -13.51 1.65 8.44
C PHE A 63 -13.25 2.50 9.70
N ALA A 64 -12.48 3.56 9.52
CA ALA A 64 -12.25 4.53 10.58
C ALA A 64 -13.48 5.42 10.80
N PRO A 65 -13.72 5.93 12.02
CA PRO A 65 -14.76 6.91 12.27
C PRO A 65 -14.63 8.12 11.33
N GLY A 66 -15.73 8.51 10.69
CA GLY A 66 -15.74 9.61 9.72
C GLY A 66 -15.25 9.27 8.31
N SER A 67 -14.93 8.01 8.03
CA SER A 67 -14.57 7.54 6.68
C SER A 67 -15.78 7.41 5.74
N GLY A 68 -16.99 7.39 6.27
CA GLY A 68 -18.23 7.16 5.52
C GLY A 68 -18.60 5.68 5.35
N GLY A 69 -17.86 4.77 5.98
CA GLY A 69 -18.15 3.34 6.05
C GLY A 69 -18.18 2.83 7.49
N GLU A 70 -18.66 1.61 7.68
CA GLU A 70 -18.76 0.95 8.97
C GLU A 70 -18.31 -0.52 8.87
N GLY A 71 -17.74 -1.04 9.96
CA GLY A 71 -17.32 -2.43 10.07
C GLY A 71 -16.08 -2.78 9.26
N HIS A 72 -16.02 -4.02 8.76
CA HIS A 72 -14.89 -4.51 7.97
C HIS A 72 -14.91 -3.95 6.55
N VAL A 73 -13.75 -3.48 6.07
CA VAL A 73 -13.60 -2.96 4.71
C VAL A 73 -13.91 -4.04 3.67
N SER A 74 -13.53 -5.30 3.93
CA SER A 74 -13.78 -6.44 3.03
C SER A 74 -15.26 -6.73 2.76
N HIS A 75 -16.18 -6.24 3.59
CA HIS A 75 -17.62 -6.37 3.34
C HIS A 75 -18.15 -5.37 2.30
N ALA A 76 -17.43 -4.28 2.08
CA ALA A 76 -17.84 -3.21 1.16
C ALA A 76 -16.95 -3.11 -0.09
N VAL A 77 -15.71 -3.61 -0.03
CA VAL A 77 -14.71 -3.52 -1.10
C VAL A 77 -14.32 -4.91 -1.56
N THR A 78 -14.73 -5.27 -2.77
CA THR A 78 -14.45 -6.58 -3.40
C THR A 78 -13.41 -6.50 -4.51
N SER A 79 -13.12 -5.32 -5.00
CA SER A 79 -12.11 -5.07 -6.03
C SER A 79 -11.33 -3.79 -5.74
N LEU A 80 -10.06 -3.80 -6.09
CA LEU A 80 -9.14 -2.68 -5.92
C LEU A 80 -8.41 -2.41 -7.23
N ALA A 81 -8.53 -1.18 -7.75
CA ALA A 81 -7.70 -0.68 -8.85
C ALA A 81 -6.49 0.06 -8.26
N MET A 82 -5.31 -0.24 -8.77
CA MET A 82 -4.06 0.32 -8.27
C MET A 82 -3.24 0.86 -9.44
N PRO A 83 -2.79 2.14 -9.40
CA PRO A 83 -1.89 2.68 -10.43
C PRO A 83 -0.46 2.20 -10.21
N GLY A 84 0.46 2.61 -11.10
CA GLY A 84 1.90 2.41 -10.87
C GLY A 84 2.38 3.24 -9.69
N LEU A 85 2.64 2.57 -8.57
CA LEU A 85 3.03 3.20 -7.31
C LEU A 85 4.47 3.73 -7.39
N GLY A 86 4.64 5.05 -7.21
CA GLY A 86 5.95 5.69 -7.24
C GLY A 86 6.61 5.76 -8.63
N THR A 87 5.90 5.42 -9.72
CA THR A 87 6.45 5.39 -11.08
C THR A 87 6.50 6.77 -11.78
N GLY A 88 5.78 7.74 -11.25
CA GLY A 88 5.83 9.14 -11.73
C GLY A 88 6.99 9.89 -11.07
N THR A 89 6.65 10.88 -10.24
CA THR A 89 7.63 11.69 -9.48
C THR A 89 8.65 10.85 -8.70
N GLY A 90 8.23 9.67 -8.21
CA GLY A 90 9.10 8.76 -7.46
C GLY A 90 10.19 8.08 -8.28
N GLY A 91 10.11 8.08 -9.61
CA GLY A 91 11.13 7.55 -10.49
C GLY A 91 11.35 6.02 -10.43
N VAL A 92 10.43 5.28 -9.83
CA VAL A 92 10.54 3.81 -9.77
C VAL A 92 10.28 3.23 -11.17
N PRO A 93 11.19 2.40 -11.70
CA PRO A 93 10.94 1.74 -12.98
C PRO A 93 9.66 0.87 -12.93
N PRO A 94 8.80 0.92 -13.95
CA PRO A 94 7.53 0.16 -13.95
C PRO A 94 7.69 -1.34 -13.64
N ARG A 95 8.76 -1.95 -14.14
CA ARG A 95 9.07 -3.36 -13.88
C ARG A 95 9.34 -3.62 -12.39
N VAL A 96 10.08 -2.73 -11.75
CA VAL A 96 10.39 -2.83 -10.32
C VAL A 96 9.11 -2.64 -9.49
N CYS A 97 8.30 -1.64 -9.83
CA CYS A 97 7.00 -1.42 -9.19
C CYS A 97 6.11 -2.66 -9.30
N ALA A 98 5.98 -3.23 -10.50
CA ALA A 98 5.18 -4.44 -10.73
C ALA A 98 5.67 -5.64 -9.91
N ALA A 99 6.99 -5.85 -9.82
CA ALA A 99 7.58 -6.91 -9.01
C ALA A 99 7.28 -6.70 -7.51
N GLN A 100 7.40 -5.47 -7.02
CA GLN A 100 7.12 -5.13 -5.63
C GLN A 100 5.63 -5.30 -5.29
N VAL A 101 4.73 -4.87 -6.17
CA VAL A 101 3.27 -5.07 -6.00
C VAL A 101 2.92 -6.55 -6.01
N ARG A 102 3.54 -7.35 -6.88
CA ARG A 102 3.36 -8.81 -6.91
C ARG A 102 3.71 -9.44 -5.56
N VAL A 103 4.86 -9.09 -4.97
CA VAL A 103 5.25 -9.61 -3.64
C VAL A 103 4.22 -9.22 -2.57
N ALA A 104 3.70 -7.99 -2.60
CA ALA A 104 2.66 -7.56 -1.67
C ALA A 104 1.37 -8.38 -1.83
N ILE A 105 0.96 -8.71 -3.07
CA ILE A 105 -0.19 -9.58 -3.35
C ILE A 105 0.07 -11.00 -2.84
N GLU A 106 1.24 -11.58 -3.12
CA GLU A 106 1.62 -12.91 -2.66
C GLU A 106 1.57 -12.99 -1.13
N GLU A 107 2.11 -12.00 -0.45
CA GLU A 107 2.12 -11.95 1.02
C GLU A 107 0.71 -11.79 1.60
N VAL A 108 -0.03 -10.77 1.15
CA VAL A 108 -1.30 -10.39 1.80
C VAL A 108 -2.47 -11.24 1.30
N ILE A 109 -2.60 -11.43 -0.01
CA ILE A 109 -3.76 -12.10 -0.58
C ILE A 109 -3.57 -13.61 -0.58
N LEU A 110 -2.40 -14.10 -1.00
CA LEU A 110 -2.12 -15.53 -1.10
C LEU A 110 -1.58 -16.13 0.20
N GLY A 111 -1.29 -15.31 1.23
CA GLY A 111 -0.80 -15.76 2.53
C GLY A 111 0.63 -16.32 2.50
N ARG A 112 1.41 -15.99 1.47
CA ARG A 112 2.80 -16.44 1.32
C ARG A 112 3.74 -15.55 2.13
N VAL A 113 3.64 -15.61 3.46
CA VAL A 113 4.49 -14.82 4.36
C VAL A 113 5.91 -15.37 4.35
N HIS A 114 6.87 -14.53 3.95
CA HIS A 114 8.27 -14.86 4.01
C HIS A 114 8.76 -14.84 5.46
N ARG A 115 9.35 -15.95 5.91
CA ARG A 115 10.07 -16.03 7.18
C ARG A 115 11.56 -16.10 6.87
N PHE A 116 12.34 -15.22 7.46
CA PHE A 116 13.77 -15.19 7.25
C PHE A 116 14.47 -15.86 8.41
N PRO A 117 15.37 -16.85 8.19
CA PRO A 117 16.07 -17.55 9.24
C PRO A 117 17.04 -16.64 9.99
N ASP A 118 17.60 -15.63 9.31
CA ASP A 118 18.56 -14.70 9.85
C ASP A 118 18.51 -13.33 9.13
N LEU A 119 19.27 -12.37 9.63
CA LEU A 119 19.36 -11.02 9.06
C LEU A 119 19.91 -11.02 7.64
N ARG A 120 20.86 -11.90 7.32
CA ARG A 120 21.46 -12.00 5.97
C ARG A 120 20.42 -12.37 4.94
N ALA A 121 19.57 -13.35 5.25
CA ALA A 121 18.47 -13.75 4.36
C ALA A 121 17.44 -12.61 4.19
N ALA A 122 17.14 -11.89 5.26
CA ALA A 122 16.24 -10.74 5.19
C ALA A 122 16.81 -9.60 4.32
N LEU A 123 18.10 -9.29 4.43
CA LEU A 123 18.79 -8.30 3.61
C LEU A 123 18.81 -8.72 2.13
N ALA A 124 19.14 -9.98 1.82
CA ALA A 124 19.13 -10.50 0.47
C ALA A 124 17.72 -10.42 -0.18
N ALA A 125 16.68 -10.76 0.57
CA ALA A 125 15.30 -10.63 0.10
C ALA A 125 14.90 -9.15 -0.12
N HIS A 126 15.34 -8.25 0.74
CA HIS A 126 15.12 -6.81 0.55
C HIS A 126 15.82 -6.31 -0.73
N ASP A 127 17.06 -6.70 -0.97
CA ASP A 127 17.79 -6.33 -2.19
C ASP A 127 17.11 -6.84 -3.46
N CYS A 128 16.62 -8.08 -3.46
CA CYS A 128 15.81 -8.61 -4.57
C CYS A 128 14.54 -7.79 -4.78
N LEU A 129 13.83 -7.48 -3.71
CA LEU A 129 12.60 -6.67 -3.76
C LEU A 129 12.85 -5.29 -4.38
N VAL A 130 13.90 -4.60 -3.94
CA VAL A 130 14.26 -3.26 -4.40
C VAL A 130 14.72 -3.24 -5.86
N ARG A 131 15.36 -4.31 -6.32
CA ARG A 131 15.80 -4.47 -7.73
C ARG A 131 14.69 -4.99 -8.64
N GLY A 132 13.62 -5.56 -8.09
CA GLY A 132 12.53 -6.18 -8.84
C GLY A 132 12.94 -7.51 -9.51
N THR A 133 13.73 -8.29 -8.78
CA THR A 133 14.24 -9.62 -9.24
C THR A 133 13.68 -10.74 -8.39
#